data_d6fde80ec4e2e2444bd5ce20db90d21b
#
_entry.id   d6fde80ec4e2e2444bd5ce20db90d21b
#
_cell.length_a   1.000
_cell.length_b   1.000
_cell.length_c   1.000
_cell.angle_alpha   90.00
_cell.angle_beta   90.00
_cell.angle_gamma   90.00
#
_symmetry.space_group_name_H-M   'P 1'
#
loop_
_entity.id
_entity.type
_entity.pdbx_description
1 polymer ?
#
loop_
_entity_poly.entity_id
_entity_poly.type
_entity_poly.pdbx_seq_one_letter_code
_entity_poly.pdbx_strand_id
1 'polypeptide(L)'
;IDEGASRKRLELGFMQARAHNIISIPDCPILDAGFKGAMNAARAAATVLIPLGKPLDIVVTATLEGMDIDLRGCGTLDFGFHQALIEVAQKHDLARISNHGETILERRSPCLRMGKAVVAIPAGGFLQATAQGEETLGALVCDAAKGAKRVADLFAGSGTFALRLAARSEVFAVEGDEAACKALTRASAHAEGLKPVHT
;
A
#
# COMPACT_ATOMS: atom_id res chain seq x y z
N ILE A 1 30.14 -31.62 22.79
CA ILE A 1 28.88 -30.98 23.24
C ILE A 1 28.63 -29.91 22.22
N ASP A 2 27.83 -30.29 21.23
CA ASP A 2 27.48 -29.43 20.09
C ASP A 2 26.32 -28.56 20.55
N GLU A 3 26.58 -27.30 20.90
CA GLU A 3 25.53 -26.33 21.15
C GLU A 3 24.88 -25.97 19.81
N GLY A 4 23.78 -26.66 19.51
CA GLY A 4 22.99 -26.44 18.31
C GLY A 4 22.58 -24.99 18.21
N ALA A 5 23.17 -24.27 17.25
CA ALA A 5 22.70 -22.98 16.81
C ALA A 5 21.21 -23.11 16.40
N SER A 6 20.33 -22.59 17.23
CA SER A 6 18.90 -22.52 16.94
C SER A 6 18.73 -21.81 15.59
N ARG A 7 18.51 -22.57 14.53
CA ARG A 7 18.18 -21.99 13.22
C ARG A 7 16.91 -21.16 13.41
N LYS A 8 17.03 -19.84 13.31
CA LYS A 8 15.88 -18.93 13.32
C LYS A 8 14.91 -19.41 12.24
N ARG A 9 13.74 -19.87 12.67
CA ARG A 9 12.71 -20.36 11.76
C ARG A 9 11.85 -19.17 11.31
N LEU A 10 11.69 -19.01 10.00
CA LEU A 10 10.78 -18.03 9.46
C LEU A 10 9.34 -18.49 9.63
N GLU A 11 8.54 -17.72 10.34
CA GLU A 11 7.09 -17.85 10.42
C GLU A 11 6.46 -16.68 9.69
N LEU A 12 5.60 -16.97 8.71
CA LEU A 12 4.87 -15.99 7.93
C LEU A 12 3.38 -16.30 8.02
N GLY A 13 2.59 -15.29 8.37
CA GLY A 13 1.15 -15.42 8.53
C GLY A 13 0.52 -14.16 9.08
N PHE A 14 -0.64 -14.28 9.67
CA PHE A 14 -1.33 -13.17 10.33
C PHE A 14 -1.20 -13.26 11.85
N MET A 15 -1.11 -12.10 12.47
CA MET A 15 -1.06 -12.03 13.93
C MET A 15 -2.41 -12.46 14.52
N GLN A 16 -2.37 -13.34 15.51
CA GLN A 16 -3.55 -13.75 16.26
C GLN A 16 -4.12 -12.56 17.02
N ALA A 17 -5.44 -12.38 16.97
CA ALA A 17 -6.10 -11.30 17.70
C ALA A 17 -5.79 -11.36 19.19
N ARG A 18 -5.37 -10.24 19.78
CA ARG A 18 -5.02 -10.07 21.20
C ARG A 18 -3.88 -10.99 21.70
N ALA A 19 -3.00 -11.43 20.80
CA ALA A 19 -1.83 -12.25 21.11
C ALA A 19 -0.64 -11.80 20.26
N HIS A 20 0.58 -12.26 20.65
CA HIS A 20 1.80 -11.97 19.90
C HIS A 20 2.26 -13.17 19.04
N ASN A 21 1.36 -14.10 18.79
CA ASN A 21 1.65 -15.32 18.02
C ASN A 21 1.24 -15.09 16.55
N ILE A 22 2.09 -15.55 15.64
CA ILE A 22 1.76 -15.59 14.21
C ILE A 22 1.05 -16.90 13.91
N ILE A 23 -0.14 -16.81 13.29
CA ILE A 23 -0.80 -17.96 12.72
C ILE A 23 -0.23 -18.14 11.32
N SER A 24 0.63 -19.14 11.16
CA SER A 24 1.26 -19.42 9.87
C SER A 24 0.21 -19.96 8.89
N ILE A 25 0.10 -19.31 7.74
CA ILE A 25 -0.78 -19.76 6.66
C ILE A 25 0.03 -19.91 5.37
N PRO A 26 -0.14 -21.04 4.66
CA PRO A 26 0.51 -21.24 3.36
C PRO A 26 -0.13 -20.40 2.27
N ASP A 27 -1.42 -20.19 2.35
CA ASP A 27 -2.26 -19.45 1.41
C ASP A 27 -3.46 -18.82 2.14
N CYS A 28 -4.00 -17.75 1.59
CA CYS A 28 -5.16 -17.06 2.15
C CYS A 28 -6.31 -17.06 1.13
N PRO A 29 -7.39 -17.82 1.38
CA PRO A 29 -8.48 -18.03 0.42
C PRO A 29 -9.35 -16.78 0.19
N ILE A 30 -9.23 -15.76 1.04
CA ILE A 30 -9.98 -14.50 0.91
C ILE A 30 -9.20 -13.39 0.20
N LEU A 31 -7.96 -13.64 -0.22
CA LEU A 31 -7.20 -12.67 -1.01
C LEU A 31 -7.78 -12.55 -2.42
N ASP A 32 -7.90 -11.32 -2.89
CA ASP A 32 -8.26 -11.01 -4.28
C ASP A 32 -7.24 -11.59 -5.27
N ALA A 33 -7.68 -11.84 -6.50
CA ALA A 33 -6.82 -12.37 -7.57
C ALA A 33 -5.58 -11.50 -7.85
N GLY A 34 -5.66 -10.20 -7.61
CA GLY A 34 -4.52 -9.27 -7.72
C GLY A 34 -3.36 -9.57 -6.76
N PHE A 35 -3.61 -10.37 -5.71
CA PHE A 35 -2.58 -10.83 -4.76
C PHE A 35 -1.98 -12.18 -5.11
N LYS A 36 -2.20 -12.69 -6.33
CA LYS A 36 -1.59 -13.96 -6.75
C LYS A 36 -0.07 -13.89 -6.63
N GLY A 37 0.50 -14.78 -5.83
CA GLY A 37 1.95 -14.81 -5.55
C GLY A 37 2.40 -13.91 -4.39
N ALA A 38 1.52 -13.13 -3.76
CA ALA A 38 1.87 -12.22 -2.66
C ALA A 38 2.55 -12.95 -1.48
N MET A 39 2.02 -14.10 -1.07
CA MET A 39 2.60 -14.89 0.01
C MET A 39 4.01 -15.39 -0.32
N ASN A 40 4.27 -15.73 -1.59
CA ASN A 40 5.58 -16.16 -2.04
C ASN A 40 6.58 -14.99 -2.07
N ALA A 41 6.15 -13.82 -2.55
CA ALA A 41 6.96 -12.61 -2.57
C ALA A 41 7.28 -12.13 -1.14
N ALA A 42 6.27 -12.10 -0.27
CA ALA A 42 6.43 -11.75 1.15
C ALA A 42 7.40 -12.72 1.86
N ARG A 43 7.28 -14.03 1.60
CA ARG A 43 8.19 -15.05 2.15
C ARG A 43 9.61 -14.85 1.66
N ALA A 44 9.80 -14.53 0.38
CA ALA A 44 11.13 -14.28 -0.19
C ALA A 44 11.76 -13.03 0.45
N ALA A 45 11.02 -11.93 0.59
CA ALA A 45 11.49 -10.71 1.25
C ALA A 45 11.83 -10.96 2.73
N ALA A 46 10.94 -11.66 3.46
CA ALA A 46 11.18 -12.03 4.86
C ALA A 46 12.42 -12.94 5.03
N THR A 47 12.67 -13.84 4.06
CA THR A 47 13.85 -14.73 4.09
C THR A 47 15.15 -13.94 4.02
N VAL A 48 15.21 -12.90 3.18
CA VAL A 48 16.36 -11.97 3.14
C VAL A 48 16.62 -11.34 4.51
N LEU A 49 15.55 -11.03 5.25
CA LEU A 49 15.62 -10.27 6.51
C LEU A 49 15.75 -11.14 7.78
N ILE A 50 15.80 -12.48 7.64
CA ILE A 50 16.01 -13.41 8.78
C ILE A 50 17.20 -12.99 9.67
N PRO A 51 18.36 -12.53 9.13
CA PRO A 51 19.50 -12.16 9.96
C PRO A 51 19.21 -11.04 10.96
N LEU A 52 18.22 -10.17 10.70
CA LEU A 52 17.82 -9.11 11.64
C LEU A 52 17.26 -9.68 12.94
N GLY A 53 16.66 -10.87 12.91
CA GLY A 53 16.22 -11.62 14.08
C GLY A 53 15.10 -10.97 14.88
N LYS A 54 14.27 -10.16 14.23
CA LYS A 54 13.13 -9.45 14.84
C LYS A 54 11.87 -9.60 13.98
N PRO A 55 10.69 -9.50 14.59
CA PRO A 55 9.44 -9.49 13.83
C PRO A 55 9.36 -8.24 12.95
N LEU A 56 8.68 -8.38 11.83
CA LEU A 56 8.41 -7.29 10.90
C LEU A 56 7.02 -7.46 10.27
N ASP A 57 6.44 -6.35 9.84
CA ASP A 57 5.20 -6.35 9.08
C ASP A 57 5.51 -6.18 7.59
N ILE A 58 4.81 -6.92 6.76
CA ILE A 58 4.89 -6.82 5.29
C ILE A 58 3.52 -6.40 4.78
N VAL A 59 3.43 -5.16 4.33
CA VAL A 59 2.23 -4.63 3.69
C VAL A 59 2.32 -4.89 2.20
N VAL A 60 1.33 -5.58 1.64
CA VAL A 60 1.27 -5.85 0.20
C VAL A 60 0.03 -5.18 -0.37
N THR A 61 0.22 -4.39 -1.41
CA THR A 61 -0.86 -3.73 -2.15
C THR A 61 -0.91 -4.26 -3.58
N ALA A 62 -2.08 -4.75 -4.00
CA ALA A 62 -2.32 -5.06 -5.40
C ALA A 62 -2.66 -3.77 -6.15
N THR A 63 -1.88 -3.44 -7.17
CA THR A 63 -2.04 -2.21 -7.96
C THR A 63 -2.25 -2.54 -9.44
N LEU A 64 -2.60 -1.54 -10.24
CA LEU A 64 -2.77 -1.71 -11.69
C LEU A 64 -1.48 -2.18 -12.38
N GLU A 65 -0.32 -1.82 -11.81
CA GLU A 65 1.00 -2.08 -12.38
C GLU A 65 1.71 -3.29 -11.75
N GLY A 66 1.06 -4.01 -10.85
CA GLY A 66 1.60 -5.14 -10.11
C GLY A 66 1.59 -4.94 -8.60
N MET A 67 2.28 -5.81 -7.88
CA MET A 67 2.32 -5.72 -6.41
C MET A 67 3.33 -4.67 -5.93
N ASP A 68 2.90 -3.88 -4.95
CA ASP A 68 3.73 -2.97 -4.16
C ASP A 68 3.92 -3.56 -2.77
N ILE A 69 5.17 -3.66 -2.29
CA ILE A 69 5.49 -4.18 -0.96
C ILE A 69 6.17 -3.10 -0.13
N ASP A 70 5.64 -2.83 1.07
CA ASP A 70 6.28 -2.00 2.07
C ASP A 70 6.66 -2.83 3.30
N LEU A 71 7.95 -2.84 3.63
CA LEU A 71 8.51 -3.56 4.76
C LEU A 71 8.53 -2.65 5.99
N ARG A 72 8.05 -3.12 7.14
CA ARG A 72 8.00 -2.35 8.38
C ARG A 72 8.61 -3.13 9.53
N GLY A 73 9.34 -2.45 10.41
CA GLY A 73 10.06 -3.07 11.52
C GLY A 73 11.52 -3.43 11.21
N CYS A 74 11.98 -3.27 9.95
CA CYS A 74 13.36 -3.61 9.57
C CYS A 74 14.40 -2.65 10.17
N GLY A 75 14.02 -1.39 10.41
CA GLY A 75 14.98 -0.31 10.70
C GLY A 75 15.80 0.03 9.45
N THR A 76 16.97 0.62 9.65
CA THR A 76 17.89 0.93 8.55
C THR A 76 18.50 -0.36 7.99
N LEU A 77 18.44 -0.51 6.68
CA LEU A 77 19.01 -1.63 5.94
C LEU A 77 20.33 -1.21 5.30
N ASP A 78 21.31 -2.10 5.31
CA ASP A 78 22.57 -1.88 4.61
C ASP A 78 22.46 -2.19 3.10
N PHE A 79 23.55 -1.94 2.38
CA PHE A 79 23.61 -2.17 0.94
C PHE A 79 23.36 -3.63 0.55
N GLY A 80 23.82 -4.59 1.34
CA GLY A 80 23.62 -6.02 1.08
C GLY A 80 22.15 -6.43 1.13
N PHE A 81 21.41 -5.94 2.13
CA PHE A 81 19.96 -6.14 2.19
C PHE A 81 19.23 -5.47 1.03
N HIS A 82 19.60 -4.22 0.67
CA HIS A 82 19.00 -3.54 -0.47
C HIS A 82 19.17 -4.35 -1.76
N GLN A 83 20.38 -4.83 -2.04
CA GLN A 83 20.66 -5.61 -3.24
C GLN A 83 19.85 -6.92 -3.29
N ALA A 84 19.79 -7.65 -2.19
CA ALA A 84 19.02 -8.89 -2.11
C ALA A 84 17.50 -8.64 -2.24
N LEU A 85 16.97 -7.53 -1.70
CA LEU A 85 15.57 -7.15 -1.87
C LEU A 85 15.25 -6.71 -3.29
N ILE A 86 16.19 -6.07 -3.98
CA ILE A 86 16.06 -5.77 -5.43
C ILE A 86 15.93 -7.05 -6.24
N GLU A 87 16.72 -8.07 -5.96
CA GLU A 87 16.63 -9.37 -6.62
C GLU A 87 15.27 -10.05 -6.36
N VAL A 88 14.76 -9.96 -5.11
CA VAL A 88 13.40 -10.44 -4.78
C VAL A 88 12.36 -9.70 -5.62
N ALA A 89 12.43 -8.37 -5.70
CA ALA A 89 11.48 -7.56 -6.47
C ALA A 89 11.48 -7.91 -7.95
N GLN A 90 12.65 -8.17 -8.53
CA GLN A 90 12.80 -8.60 -9.93
C GLN A 90 12.21 -9.99 -10.14
N LYS A 91 12.58 -10.96 -9.29
CA LYS A 91 12.15 -12.36 -9.38
C LYS A 91 10.63 -12.53 -9.25
N HIS A 92 10.00 -11.73 -8.39
CA HIS A 92 8.56 -11.80 -8.12
C HIS A 92 7.76 -10.76 -8.90
N ASP A 93 8.40 -10.08 -9.85
CA ASP A 93 7.80 -9.06 -10.72
C ASP A 93 7.03 -7.96 -9.95
N LEU A 94 7.59 -7.52 -8.83
CA LEU A 94 6.99 -6.45 -8.04
C LEU A 94 7.03 -5.12 -8.82
N ALA A 95 6.00 -4.31 -8.68
CA ALA A 95 6.00 -2.93 -9.17
C ALA A 95 6.97 -2.08 -8.35
N ARG A 96 6.92 -2.21 -7.03
CA ARG A 96 7.79 -1.52 -6.09
C ARG A 96 8.05 -2.37 -4.85
N ILE A 97 9.20 -2.13 -4.21
CA ILE A 97 9.51 -2.55 -2.84
C ILE A 97 10.09 -1.37 -2.06
N SER A 98 9.62 -1.17 -0.85
CA SER A 98 10.01 -0.07 0.05
C SER A 98 10.25 -0.56 1.47
N ASN A 99 10.93 0.25 2.27
CA ASN A 99 11.16 0.05 3.70
C ASN A 99 10.68 1.29 4.45
N HIS A 100 9.63 1.17 5.25
CA HIS A 100 9.00 2.31 5.96
C HIS A 100 8.65 3.48 5.02
N GLY A 101 8.11 3.20 3.84
CA GLY A 101 7.78 4.22 2.85
C GLY A 101 8.98 4.74 2.04
N GLU A 102 10.20 4.36 2.37
CA GLU A 102 11.40 4.70 1.60
C GLU A 102 11.61 3.68 0.48
N THR A 103 11.57 4.14 -0.76
CA THR A 103 11.64 3.25 -1.93
C THR A 103 13.03 2.64 -2.09
N ILE A 104 13.11 1.30 -2.08
CA ILE A 104 14.32 0.53 -2.41
C ILE A 104 14.43 0.35 -3.94
N LEU A 105 13.34 -0.05 -4.57
CA LEU A 105 13.23 -0.20 -6.03
C LEU A 105 11.80 0.08 -6.48
N GLU A 106 11.65 0.94 -7.48
CA GLU A 106 10.42 1.11 -8.24
C GLU A 106 10.70 0.74 -9.71
N ARG A 107 10.06 -0.30 -10.20
CA ARG A 107 10.15 -0.77 -11.58
C ARG A 107 9.00 -0.23 -12.42
N ARG A 108 7.84 -0.07 -11.81
CA ARG A 108 6.62 0.51 -12.37
C ARG A 108 5.95 1.31 -11.25
N SER A 109 5.43 2.47 -11.56
CA SER A 109 4.78 3.31 -10.55
C SER A 109 3.47 2.68 -10.10
N PRO A 110 3.31 2.31 -8.82
CA PRO A 110 2.09 1.69 -8.33
C PRO A 110 0.91 2.64 -8.42
N CYS A 111 -0.11 2.28 -9.20
CA CYS A 111 -1.28 3.11 -9.41
C CYS A 111 -2.57 2.41 -8.98
N LEU A 112 -3.52 3.20 -8.46
CA LEU A 112 -4.87 2.76 -8.14
C LEU A 112 -5.91 3.65 -8.82
N ARG A 113 -7.07 3.10 -9.09
CA ARG A 113 -8.21 3.86 -9.60
C ARG A 113 -9.05 4.38 -8.44
N MET A 114 -9.21 5.68 -8.34
CA MET A 114 -10.07 6.36 -7.36
C MET A 114 -11.13 7.18 -8.10
N GLY A 115 -12.33 6.64 -8.23
CA GLY A 115 -13.37 7.21 -9.10
C GLY A 115 -12.92 7.27 -10.56
N LYS A 116 -12.86 8.47 -11.14
CA LYS A 116 -12.41 8.70 -12.54
C LYS A 116 -10.89 8.84 -12.66
N ALA A 117 -10.20 9.09 -11.57
CA ALA A 117 -8.76 9.34 -11.56
C ALA A 117 -7.95 8.06 -11.43
N VAL A 118 -6.73 8.08 -11.95
CA VAL A 118 -5.67 7.10 -11.67
C VAL A 118 -4.63 7.80 -10.82
N VAL A 119 -4.36 7.26 -9.65
CA VAL A 119 -3.49 7.84 -8.63
C VAL A 119 -2.24 6.99 -8.49
N ALA A 120 -1.07 7.58 -8.74
CA ALA A 120 0.21 6.99 -8.34
C ALA A 120 0.34 7.11 -6.83
N ILE A 121 0.23 5.98 -6.13
CA ILE A 121 0.21 5.97 -4.66
C ILE A 121 1.61 6.13 -4.07
N PRO A 122 1.78 6.94 -3.00
CA PRO A 122 3.03 7.01 -2.27
C PRO A 122 3.34 5.69 -1.57
N ALA A 123 4.62 5.38 -1.40
CA ALA A 123 5.06 4.20 -0.66
C ALA A 123 4.61 4.29 0.81
N GLY A 124 4.10 3.21 1.36
CA GLY A 124 3.65 3.13 2.75
C GLY A 124 2.39 3.94 3.08
N GLY A 125 1.74 4.56 2.09
CA GLY A 125 0.50 5.33 2.27
C GLY A 125 -0.66 4.46 2.77
N PHE A 126 -1.62 5.10 3.47
CA PHE A 126 -2.83 4.41 3.92
C PHE A 126 -3.79 4.16 2.75
N LEU A 127 -4.33 2.96 2.70
CA LEU A 127 -5.37 2.54 1.74
C LEU A 127 -6.45 1.72 2.46
N GLN A 128 -7.66 1.72 1.89
CA GLN A 128 -8.71 0.81 2.33
C GLN A 128 -8.32 -0.65 2.04
N ALA A 129 -8.74 -1.55 2.91
CA ALA A 129 -8.33 -2.96 2.84
C ALA A 129 -8.78 -3.67 1.56
N THR A 130 -9.87 -3.23 0.95
CA THR A 130 -10.40 -3.81 -0.30
C THR A 130 -10.92 -2.73 -1.24
N ALA A 131 -10.75 -2.93 -2.55
CA ALA A 131 -11.28 -2.04 -3.56
C ALA A 131 -12.82 -1.91 -3.48
N GLN A 132 -13.52 -3.01 -3.19
CA GLN A 132 -14.98 -3.00 -3.02
C GLN A 132 -15.41 -2.19 -1.79
N GLY A 133 -14.69 -2.33 -0.67
CA GLY A 133 -14.94 -1.52 0.54
C GLY A 133 -14.73 -0.05 0.28
N GLU A 134 -13.65 0.31 -0.41
CA GLU A 134 -13.36 1.68 -0.81
C GLU A 134 -14.47 2.27 -1.71
N GLU A 135 -14.91 1.50 -2.71
CA GLU A 135 -15.98 1.95 -3.61
C GLU A 135 -17.30 2.15 -2.87
N THR A 136 -17.66 1.23 -1.95
CA THR A 136 -18.85 1.35 -1.13
C THR A 136 -18.81 2.60 -0.24
N LEU A 137 -17.70 2.82 0.46
CA LEU A 137 -17.51 4.02 1.27
C LEU A 137 -17.55 5.29 0.41
N GLY A 138 -16.91 5.29 -0.75
CA GLY A 138 -16.92 6.39 -1.69
C GLY A 138 -18.33 6.73 -2.19
N ALA A 139 -19.14 5.70 -2.49
CA ALA A 139 -20.54 5.89 -2.89
C ALA A 139 -21.38 6.52 -1.76
N LEU A 140 -21.23 6.04 -0.52
CA LEU A 140 -21.93 6.59 0.64
C LEU A 140 -21.56 8.07 0.91
N VAL A 141 -20.27 8.40 0.82
CA VAL A 141 -19.79 9.78 0.98
C VAL A 141 -20.32 10.67 -0.13
N CYS A 142 -20.32 10.22 -1.39
CA CYS A 142 -20.87 10.96 -2.52
C CYS A 142 -22.39 11.17 -2.41
N ASP A 143 -23.12 10.20 -1.87
CA ASP A 143 -24.56 10.33 -1.65
C ASP A 143 -24.87 11.33 -0.51
N ALA A 144 -24.12 11.26 0.59
CA ALA A 144 -24.22 12.21 1.69
C ALA A 144 -23.93 13.65 1.26
N ALA A 145 -22.99 13.84 0.32
CA ALA A 145 -22.64 15.17 -0.22
C ALA A 145 -23.52 15.60 -1.41
N LYS A 146 -24.60 14.87 -1.73
CA LYS A 146 -25.46 15.16 -2.88
C LYS A 146 -26.06 16.56 -2.80
N GLY A 147 -25.87 17.32 -3.90
CA GLY A 147 -26.35 18.72 -4.01
C GLY A 147 -25.38 19.76 -3.45
N ALA A 148 -24.32 19.36 -2.74
CA ALA A 148 -23.29 20.29 -2.31
C ALA A 148 -22.48 20.80 -3.50
N LYS A 149 -22.33 22.12 -3.62
CA LYS A 149 -21.52 22.76 -4.67
C LYS A 149 -20.03 22.75 -4.32
N ARG A 150 -19.72 22.85 -3.02
CA ARG A 150 -18.38 22.85 -2.44
C ARG A 150 -18.33 21.89 -1.26
N VAL A 151 -17.25 21.13 -1.14
CA VAL A 151 -17.02 20.15 -0.07
C VAL A 151 -15.61 20.30 0.45
N ALA A 152 -15.41 20.16 1.76
CA ALA A 152 -14.11 19.99 2.37
C ALA A 152 -13.88 18.51 2.69
N ASP A 153 -12.76 17.96 2.26
CA ASP A 153 -12.30 16.61 2.59
C ASP A 153 -11.09 16.74 3.52
N LEU A 154 -11.28 16.45 4.80
CA LEU A 154 -10.24 16.55 5.82
C LEU A 154 -9.57 15.19 5.99
N PHE A 155 -8.23 15.18 6.05
CA PHE A 155 -7.41 13.98 6.03
C PHE A 155 -7.60 13.20 4.72
N ALA A 156 -7.52 13.93 3.60
CA ALA A 156 -7.88 13.45 2.27
C ALA A 156 -6.99 12.30 1.75
N GLY A 157 -5.81 12.10 2.33
CA GLY A 157 -4.84 11.13 1.85
C GLY A 157 -4.49 11.39 0.38
N SER A 158 -4.36 10.32 -0.38
CA SER A 158 -4.13 10.40 -1.83
C SER A 158 -5.41 10.68 -2.65
N GLY A 159 -6.54 11.00 -1.98
CA GLY A 159 -7.75 11.49 -2.63
C GLY A 159 -8.88 10.48 -2.79
N THR A 160 -8.93 9.46 -1.94
CA THR A 160 -9.99 8.41 -2.00
C THR A 160 -11.40 8.99 -2.11
N PHE A 161 -11.74 10.02 -1.32
CA PHE A 161 -13.03 10.68 -1.37
C PHE A 161 -13.00 11.94 -2.22
N ALA A 162 -11.95 12.77 -2.09
CA ALA A 162 -11.81 14.01 -2.83
C ALA A 162 -11.99 13.84 -4.34
N LEU A 163 -11.35 12.85 -4.95
CA LEU A 163 -11.43 12.59 -6.39
C LEU A 163 -12.82 12.10 -6.86
N ARG A 164 -13.54 11.37 -5.99
CA ARG A 164 -14.92 10.96 -6.26
C ARG A 164 -15.91 12.12 -6.13
N LEU A 165 -15.76 12.94 -5.10
CA LEU A 165 -16.55 14.13 -4.85
C LEU A 165 -16.37 15.17 -5.96
N ALA A 166 -15.14 15.30 -6.49
CA ALA A 166 -14.80 16.22 -7.56
C ALA A 166 -15.55 15.94 -8.88
N ALA A 167 -16.16 14.77 -9.03
CA ALA A 167 -17.05 14.50 -10.16
C ALA A 167 -18.27 15.45 -10.22
N ARG A 168 -18.67 16.05 -9.07
CA ARG A 168 -19.90 16.86 -8.95
C ARG A 168 -19.71 18.18 -8.21
N SER A 169 -18.70 18.28 -7.34
CA SER A 169 -18.47 19.39 -6.43
C SER A 169 -17.06 19.95 -6.59
N GLU A 170 -16.86 21.22 -6.30
CA GLU A 170 -15.55 21.79 -6.02
C GLU A 170 -15.07 21.26 -4.67
N VAL A 171 -13.83 20.77 -4.58
CA VAL A 171 -13.32 20.10 -3.37
C VAL A 171 -12.12 20.87 -2.81
N PHE A 172 -12.12 21.07 -1.50
CA PHE A 172 -11.00 21.56 -0.72
C PHE A 172 -10.45 20.39 0.10
N ALA A 173 -9.37 19.80 -0.37
CA ALA A 173 -8.73 18.66 0.28
C ALA A 173 -7.62 19.13 1.21
N VAL A 174 -7.65 18.66 2.46
CA VAL A 174 -6.66 18.98 3.49
C VAL A 174 -5.97 17.70 3.92
N GLU A 175 -4.65 17.65 3.73
CA GLU A 175 -3.82 16.51 4.08
C GLU A 175 -2.46 16.99 4.60
N GLY A 176 -1.93 16.33 5.64
CA GLY A 176 -0.63 16.65 6.23
C GLY A 176 0.56 15.95 5.57
N ASP A 177 0.31 14.85 4.86
CA ASP A 177 1.36 14.12 4.15
C ASP A 177 1.62 14.74 2.76
N GLU A 178 2.83 15.27 2.57
CA GLU A 178 3.21 15.95 1.32
C GLU A 178 3.18 15.02 0.10
N ALA A 179 3.54 13.73 0.27
CA ALA A 179 3.55 12.77 -0.82
C ALA A 179 2.12 12.44 -1.27
N ALA A 180 1.20 12.29 -0.31
CA ALA A 180 -0.21 12.10 -0.58
C ALA A 180 -0.84 13.32 -1.27
N CYS A 181 -0.55 14.55 -0.79
CA CYS A 181 -0.97 15.80 -1.45
C CYS A 181 -0.50 15.86 -2.90
N LYS A 182 0.77 15.58 -3.16
CA LYS A 182 1.33 15.57 -4.52
C LYS A 182 0.66 14.53 -5.41
N ALA A 183 0.36 13.35 -4.87
CA ALA A 183 -0.34 12.28 -5.60
C ALA A 183 -1.75 12.74 -5.99
N LEU A 184 -2.51 13.29 -5.03
CA LEU A 184 -3.85 13.84 -5.25
C LEU A 184 -3.86 14.97 -6.29
N THR A 185 -2.96 15.95 -6.13
CA THR A 185 -2.86 17.10 -7.05
C THR A 185 -2.57 16.64 -8.48
N ARG A 186 -1.62 15.73 -8.67
CA ARG A 186 -1.31 15.17 -9.98
C ARG A 186 -2.48 14.41 -10.57
N ALA A 187 -3.12 13.53 -9.78
CA ALA A 187 -4.24 12.73 -10.24
C ALA A 187 -5.44 13.60 -10.65
N SER A 188 -5.76 14.63 -9.88
CA SER A 188 -6.86 15.56 -10.20
C SER A 188 -6.60 16.35 -11.48
N ALA A 189 -5.35 16.76 -11.72
CA ALA A 189 -4.97 17.52 -12.91
C ALA A 189 -5.04 16.70 -14.21
N HIS A 190 -4.87 15.37 -14.13
CA HIS A 190 -4.89 14.49 -15.31
C HIS A 190 -6.23 13.78 -15.52
N ALA A 191 -7.15 13.86 -14.58
CA ALA A 191 -8.45 13.20 -14.69
C ALA A 191 -9.47 14.11 -15.40
N GLU A 192 -10.07 13.60 -16.47
CA GLU A 192 -11.07 14.33 -17.21
C GLU A 192 -12.42 14.42 -16.48
N GLY A 193 -13.08 15.57 -16.61
CA GLY A 193 -14.44 15.78 -16.09
C GLY A 193 -14.54 15.86 -14.56
N LEU A 194 -13.46 16.22 -13.89
CA LEU A 194 -13.48 16.62 -12.48
C LEU A 194 -13.67 18.13 -12.33
N LYS A 195 -14.34 18.55 -11.26
CA LYS A 195 -14.37 19.92 -10.75
C LYS A 195 -13.02 20.23 -10.10
N PRO A 196 -12.69 21.52 -9.83
CA PRO A 196 -11.45 21.89 -9.16
C PRO A 196 -11.27 21.14 -7.83
N VAL A 197 -10.03 20.67 -7.60
CA VAL A 197 -9.56 20.11 -6.34
C VAL A 197 -8.41 21.00 -5.87
N HIS A 198 -8.61 21.64 -4.72
CA HIS A 198 -7.63 22.50 -4.06
C HIS A 198 -6.97 21.69 -2.93
N THR A 199 -5.64 21.62 -2.91
CA THR A 199 -4.84 20.88 -1.91
C THR A 199 -3.95 21.83 -1.12
#